data_3e27281bef10c532828e1b9f013fa7a0
#
_entry.id   3e27281bef10c532828e1b9f013fa7a0
#
_cell.length_a   1.000
_cell.length_b   1.000
_cell.length_c   1.000
_cell.angle_alpha   90.00
_cell.angle_beta   90.00
_cell.angle_gamma   90.00
#
_symmetry.space_group_name_H-M   'P 1'
#
loop_
_entity.id
_entity.type
_entity.pdbx_description
1 polymer ?
#
loop_
_entity_poly.entity_id
_entity_poly.type
_entity_poly.pdbx_seq_one_letter_code
_entity_poly.pdbx_strand_id
1 'polypeptide(L)'
;MNIATIWIQTKISRIMNIPQGYKQTELGIIPEDWEVVPLSSLCRLYGRIGFRGYTKADLVHKGEGAITFSPSDIINQQVTYSDCDYISWQKYHESPEIKVRQGDIIFCKTASIGKCAFIRTLPEKATINPQFVVLKDFKCFNEWLYYQLIDWRFQQTINGITGGSTIPTMSQEKLYSQLIACPMDIAEQRAIAEALSDVDGLIAVLDKKIAKKRLFKQGAMQQLLTSKKRLPVFTDKWKYVALEHLLEYEQPTKYLVQSADYIESGTPVLTAGKTFVLGYTAENKGIYTNLPVIIFDDFTTDSKYVTMPFKAKSSAMKMLQLKDRRYNLRLVYELMQLIQFPLYDHQRYWISEYSKLQVYIPSNFKEQQAIATILSDMDKEIADLEAQRDKYRLLKSGMMQKLLTGQIRLVKQQAKIIPLGVEVPAVRDIPIDAHIIAGHIVNRSHQSRGWGRTKLQKSLHLIGYCAQLNLGNEYIRNTAGPDDQQLMNYIDQKFRQYRHVNKVCEKLPDGKTHYSYTPTPMIQDVEMAYEKYPKELREQVDALIDKLNTMDLAGAEILSTLYAVWNNRIIKQEQITDDLLIADFYAWSTHKADFEEARVRKVLNYMRSEGITPTGWDKYIDKK
;
A
#
# COMPACT_ATOMS: atom_id res chain seq x y z
N MET A 1 45.68 -19.86 -5.66
CA MET A 1 44.95 -19.07 -6.67
C MET A 1 45.96 -18.34 -7.53
N ASN A 2 45.91 -18.52 -8.86
CA ASN A 2 46.92 -18.01 -9.79
C ASN A 2 46.72 -16.50 -10.02
N ILE A 3 47.80 -15.72 -10.03
CA ILE A 3 47.81 -14.24 -10.20
C ILE A 3 47.00 -13.81 -11.45
N ALA A 4 47.03 -14.64 -12.51
CA ALA A 4 46.24 -14.45 -13.73
C ALA A 4 44.72 -14.47 -13.49
N THR A 5 44.23 -15.33 -12.58
CA THR A 5 42.80 -15.44 -12.24
C THR A 5 42.31 -14.23 -11.45
N ILE A 6 43.16 -13.71 -10.55
CA ILE A 6 42.88 -12.49 -9.79
C ILE A 6 42.86 -11.27 -10.73
N TRP A 7 43.78 -11.21 -11.71
CA TRP A 7 43.87 -10.10 -12.67
C TRP A 7 42.68 -10.08 -13.65
N ILE A 8 42.21 -11.25 -14.09
CA ILE A 8 41.03 -11.41 -14.95
C ILE A 8 39.76 -11.03 -14.17
N GLN A 9 39.60 -11.49 -12.92
CA GLN A 9 38.46 -11.10 -12.07
C GLN A 9 38.44 -9.61 -11.78
N THR A 10 39.59 -8.98 -11.51
CA THR A 10 39.71 -7.53 -11.26
C THR A 10 39.43 -6.71 -12.53
N LYS A 11 39.79 -7.22 -13.72
CA LYS A 11 39.52 -6.56 -15.00
C LYS A 11 38.03 -6.68 -15.41
N ILE A 12 37.40 -7.83 -15.15
CA ILE A 12 35.95 -8.07 -15.36
C ILE A 12 35.12 -7.21 -14.41
N SER A 13 35.51 -7.07 -13.14
CA SER A 13 34.81 -6.23 -12.18
C SER A 13 34.87 -4.72 -12.51
N ARG A 14 35.97 -4.25 -13.13
CA ARG A 14 36.09 -2.86 -13.63
C ARG A 14 35.23 -2.59 -14.88
N ILE A 15 34.97 -3.60 -15.71
CA ILE A 15 34.15 -3.45 -16.93
C ILE A 15 32.66 -3.50 -16.60
N MET A 16 32.23 -4.21 -15.54
CA MET A 16 30.84 -4.38 -15.16
C MET A 16 30.34 -3.43 -14.06
N ASN A 17 31.16 -2.54 -13.55
CA ASN A 17 30.79 -1.55 -12.53
C ASN A 17 30.09 -2.17 -11.30
N ILE A 18 30.63 -3.29 -10.77
CA ILE A 18 30.06 -3.98 -9.60
C ILE A 18 30.23 -3.07 -8.36
N PRO A 19 29.15 -2.73 -7.66
CA PRO A 19 29.24 -1.88 -6.45
C PRO A 19 30.12 -2.53 -5.37
N GLN A 20 30.74 -1.70 -4.54
CA GLN A 20 31.52 -2.19 -3.40
C GLN A 20 30.60 -2.97 -2.43
N GLY A 21 31.06 -4.13 -1.94
CA GLY A 21 30.28 -5.02 -1.07
C GLY A 21 29.34 -5.95 -1.83
N TYR A 22 29.47 -6.04 -3.18
CA TYR A 22 28.67 -6.93 -4.02
C TYR A 22 29.57 -7.83 -4.88
N LYS A 23 29.04 -8.99 -5.26
CA LYS A 23 29.68 -9.96 -6.16
C LYS A 23 28.79 -10.33 -7.32
N GLN A 24 29.41 -10.65 -8.47
CA GLN A 24 28.71 -11.19 -9.64
C GLN A 24 28.50 -12.70 -9.46
N THR A 25 27.29 -13.15 -9.73
CA THR A 25 26.90 -14.57 -9.73
C THR A 25 26.08 -14.92 -10.96
N GLU A 26 25.72 -16.18 -11.12
CA GLU A 26 24.80 -16.66 -12.17
C GLU A 26 23.38 -16.10 -12.05
N LEU A 27 22.96 -15.65 -10.86
CA LEU A 27 21.69 -14.95 -10.61
C LEU A 27 21.79 -13.42 -10.72
N GLY A 28 22.96 -12.89 -11.13
CA GLY A 28 23.26 -11.47 -11.23
C GLY A 28 24.13 -10.96 -10.09
N ILE A 29 24.05 -9.66 -9.82
CA ILE A 29 24.83 -8.99 -8.75
C ILE A 29 24.08 -9.14 -7.43
N ILE A 30 24.75 -9.75 -6.42
CA ILE A 30 24.23 -9.94 -5.06
C ILE A 30 25.23 -9.43 -4.02
N PRO A 31 24.84 -9.16 -2.77
CA PRO A 31 25.77 -8.83 -1.69
C PRO A 31 26.85 -9.90 -1.50
N GLU A 32 28.06 -9.50 -1.07
CA GLU A 32 29.19 -10.43 -0.87
C GLU A 32 28.91 -11.52 0.17
N ASP A 33 28.12 -11.19 1.20
CA ASP A 33 27.74 -12.06 2.31
C ASP A 33 26.51 -12.95 2.03
N TRP A 34 25.87 -12.77 0.85
CA TRP A 34 24.83 -13.68 0.39
C TRP A 34 25.45 -14.85 -0.39
N GLU A 35 24.74 -15.98 -0.39
CA GLU A 35 25.15 -17.16 -1.16
C GLU A 35 24.11 -17.52 -2.20
N VAL A 36 24.58 -18.15 -3.30
CA VAL A 36 23.71 -18.80 -4.29
C VAL A 36 23.62 -20.26 -3.91
N VAL A 37 22.42 -20.69 -3.53
CA VAL A 37 22.20 -22.05 -3.04
C VAL A 37 21.04 -22.72 -3.78
N PRO A 38 21.09 -24.05 -3.99
CA PRO A 38 19.96 -24.76 -4.58
C PRO A 38 18.80 -24.85 -3.57
N LEU A 39 17.56 -24.89 -4.06
CA LEU A 39 16.35 -25.02 -3.24
C LEU A 39 16.42 -26.24 -2.30
N SER A 40 17.08 -27.32 -2.75
CA SER A 40 17.29 -28.53 -1.95
C SER A 40 18.05 -28.32 -0.64
N SER A 41 18.86 -27.27 -0.55
CA SER A 41 19.56 -26.91 0.70
C SER A 41 18.67 -26.14 1.69
N LEU A 42 17.57 -25.53 1.24
CA LEU A 42 16.70 -24.67 2.02
C LEU A 42 15.47 -25.36 2.60
N CYS A 43 14.97 -26.42 1.93
CA CYS A 43 13.77 -27.14 2.38
C CYS A 43 13.71 -28.56 1.80
N ARG A 44 12.70 -29.33 2.20
CA ARG A 44 12.35 -30.61 1.60
C ARG A 44 11.05 -30.51 0.82
N LEU A 45 10.99 -31.21 -0.34
CA LEU A 45 9.81 -31.30 -1.21
C LEU A 45 9.12 -32.63 -0.99
N TYR A 46 7.82 -32.61 -0.77
CA TYR A 46 6.99 -33.81 -0.66
C TYR A 46 5.88 -33.72 -1.71
N GLY A 47 5.80 -34.72 -2.56
CA GLY A 47 4.76 -34.90 -3.55
C GLY A 47 3.98 -36.19 -3.32
N ARG A 48 2.77 -36.27 -3.83
CA ARG A 48 1.99 -37.50 -3.77
C ARG A 48 2.69 -38.62 -4.54
N ILE A 49 2.84 -39.78 -3.91
CA ILE A 49 3.47 -40.95 -4.52
C ILE A 49 2.48 -41.54 -5.54
N GLY A 50 2.95 -41.87 -6.75
CA GLY A 50 2.12 -42.23 -7.88
C GLY A 50 1.11 -43.36 -7.61
N PHE A 51 1.51 -44.44 -6.95
CA PHE A 51 0.62 -45.55 -6.58
C PHE A 51 -0.40 -45.19 -5.46
N ARG A 52 -0.22 -44.09 -4.76
CA ARG A 52 -1.18 -43.53 -3.79
C ARG A 52 -2.01 -42.39 -4.40
N GLY A 53 -2.22 -42.41 -5.70
CA GLY A 53 -3.11 -41.49 -6.40
C GLY A 53 -4.56 -41.61 -5.90
N TYR A 54 -5.41 -40.67 -6.31
CA TYR A 54 -6.85 -40.72 -6.05
C TYR A 54 -7.63 -40.41 -7.32
N THR A 55 -8.89 -40.81 -7.34
CA THR A 55 -9.84 -40.64 -8.44
C THR A 55 -11.01 -39.78 -7.97
N LYS A 56 -11.94 -39.50 -8.87
CA LYS A 56 -13.19 -38.81 -8.51
C LYS A 56 -14.02 -39.55 -7.45
N ALA A 57 -13.89 -40.88 -7.36
CA ALA A 57 -14.60 -41.69 -6.36
C ALA A 57 -14.07 -41.48 -4.94
N ASP A 58 -12.86 -40.96 -4.80
CA ASP A 58 -12.25 -40.65 -3.50
C ASP A 58 -12.61 -39.23 -3.00
N LEU A 59 -13.25 -38.42 -3.87
CA LEU A 59 -13.73 -37.09 -3.49
C LEU A 59 -15.06 -37.22 -2.70
N VAL A 60 -15.18 -36.42 -1.66
CA VAL A 60 -16.29 -36.42 -0.72
C VAL A 60 -16.85 -35.01 -0.52
N HIS A 61 -17.99 -34.88 0.13
CA HIS A 61 -18.52 -33.57 0.48
C HIS A 61 -17.76 -32.93 1.64
N LYS A 62 -17.90 -31.61 1.76
CA LYS A 62 -17.36 -30.86 2.87
C LYS A 62 -17.82 -31.44 4.21
N GLY A 63 -16.87 -31.66 5.12
CA GLY A 63 -17.10 -32.28 6.44
C GLY A 63 -16.85 -33.79 6.47
N GLU A 64 -16.84 -34.50 5.33
CA GLU A 64 -16.61 -35.94 5.25
C GLU A 64 -15.14 -36.32 5.00
N GLY A 65 -14.28 -35.35 4.84
CA GLY A 65 -12.85 -35.54 4.56
C GLY A 65 -12.02 -34.31 4.79
N ALA A 66 -10.80 -34.30 4.22
CA ALA A 66 -9.86 -33.20 4.29
C ALA A 66 -9.82 -32.42 2.97
N ILE A 67 -9.52 -31.13 3.02
CA ILE A 67 -9.27 -30.31 1.82
C ILE A 67 -8.16 -30.94 0.99
N THR A 68 -8.36 -31.03 -0.34
CA THR A 68 -7.31 -31.39 -1.29
C THR A 68 -7.06 -30.24 -2.25
N PHE A 69 -6.02 -29.46 -1.99
CA PHE A 69 -5.70 -28.28 -2.78
C PHE A 69 -5.42 -28.61 -4.25
N SER A 70 -6.03 -27.84 -5.12
CA SER A 70 -5.87 -27.85 -6.56
C SER A 70 -5.39 -26.50 -7.10
N PRO A 71 -4.88 -26.38 -8.34
CA PRO A 71 -4.43 -25.08 -8.87
C PRO A 71 -5.50 -24.01 -8.97
N SER A 72 -6.81 -24.35 -8.98
CA SER A 72 -7.93 -23.41 -8.90
C SER A 72 -8.03 -22.71 -7.55
N ASP A 73 -7.56 -23.35 -6.47
CA ASP A 73 -7.61 -22.80 -5.12
C ASP A 73 -6.52 -21.77 -4.86
N ILE A 74 -5.59 -21.59 -5.81
CA ILE A 74 -4.55 -20.54 -5.73
C ILE A 74 -4.88 -19.41 -6.68
N ILE A 75 -5.26 -18.27 -6.10
CA ILE A 75 -5.57 -17.02 -6.79
C ILE A 75 -4.58 -15.95 -6.31
N ASN A 76 -3.90 -15.27 -7.25
CA ASN A 76 -2.91 -14.23 -6.93
C ASN A 76 -1.84 -14.70 -5.91
N GLN A 77 -1.35 -15.94 -6.07
CA GLN A 77 -0.34 -16.56 -5.19
C GLN A 77 -0.82 -16.73 -3.72
N GLN A 78 -2.11 -16.76 -3.48
CA GLN A 78 -2.71 -16.98 -2.17
C GLN A 78 -3.74 -18.11 -2.24
N VAL A 79 -3.90 -18.86 -1.14
CA VAL A 79 -4.91 -19.91 -1.02
C VAL A 79 -6.29 -19.28 -0.79
N THR A 80 -7.29 -19.77 -1.51
CA THR A 80 -8.72 -19.55 -1.25
C THR A 80 -9.36 -20.82 -0.70
N TYR A 81 -10.33 -20.68 0.20
CA TYR A 81 -10.97 -21.81 0.87
C TYR A 81 -12.46 -21.93 0.51
N SER A 82 -12.95 -21.12 -0.44
CA SER A 82 -14.40 -21.04 -0.75
C SER A 82 -14.95 -22.27 -1.47
N ASP A 83 -14.18 -22.83 -2.41
CA ASP A 83 -14.65 -23.87 -3.33
C ASP A 83 -13.66 -25.04 -3.45
N CYS A 84 -13.00 -25.39 -2.34
CA CYS A 84 -12.02 -26.48 -2.32
C CYS A 84 -12.72 -27.85 -2.46
N ASP A 85 -12.07 -28.75 -3.17
CA ASP A 85 -12.41 -30.18 -3.18
C ASP A 85 -12.01 -30.83 -1.84
N TYR A 86 -12.76 -31.88 -1.46
CA TYR A 86 -12.49 -32.68 -0.26
C TYR A 86 -12.17 -34.12 -0.64
N ILE A 87 -11.15 -34.69 0.00
CA ILE A 87 -10.74 -36.09 -0.18
C ILE A 87 -11.08 -36.88 1.09
N SER A 88 -11.49 -38.15 0.93
CA SER A 88 -11.86 -39.02 2.03
C SER A 88 -10.76 -39.12 3.11
N TRP A 89 -11.16 -39.31 4.37
CA TRP A 89 -10.22 -39.48 5.48
C TRP A 89 -9.24 -40.62 5.25
N GLN A 90 -9.68 -41.71 4.61
CA GLN A 90 -8.82 -42.85 4.26
C GLN A 90 -7.68 -42.38 3.39
N LYS A 91 -7.97 -41.68 2.28
CA LYS A 91 -6.95 -41.16 1.35
C LYS A 91 -6.07 -40.06 1.95
N TYR A 92 -6.63 -39.25 2.85
CA TYR A 92 -5.86 -38.27 3.60
C TYR A 92 -4.81 -38.93 4.52
N HIS A 93 -5.17 -40.04 5.18
CA HIS A 93 -4.27 -40.75 6.08
C HIS A 93 -3.24 -41.62 5.36
N GLU A 94 -3.53 -42.06 4.12
CA GLU A 94 -2.63 -42.88 3.29
C GLU A 94 -1.30 -42.16 2.96
N SER A 95 -1.31 -40.82 2.89
CA SER A 95 -0.15 -40.01 2.49
C SER A 95 0.17 -38.94 3.55
N PRO A 96 0.75 -39.33 4.70
CA PRO A 96 1.04 -38.41 5.79
C PRO A 96 2.10 -37.35 5.46
N GLU A 97 3.00 -37.65 4.51
CA GLU A 97 4.09 -36.77 4.07
C GLU A 97 3.61 -35.48 3.40
N ILE A 98 2.46 -35.52 2.71
CA ILE A 98 1.88 -34.39 2.00
C ILE A 98 0.73 -33.70 2.74
N LYS A 99 0.49 -34.06 4.02
CA LYS A 99 -0.46 -33.31 4.86
C LYS A 99 0.07 -31.89 5.04
N VAL A 100 -0.76 -30.92 4.67
CA VAL A 100 -0.42 -29.50 4.75
C VAL A 100 -0.58 -29.00 6.18
N ARG A 101 0.31 -28.11 6.62
CA ARG A 101 0.30 -27.43 7.91
C ARG A 101 0.46 -25.92 7.73
N GLN A 102 0.10 -25.17 8.74
CA GLN A 102 0.44 -23.75 8.78
C GLN A 102 1.95 -23.56 8.73
N GLY A 103 2.44 -22.63 7.92
CA GLY A 103 3.85 -22.39 7.66
C GLY A 103 4.43 -23.22 6.49
N ASP A 104 3.69 -24.17 5.93
CA ASP A 104 4.10 -24.87 4.71
C ASP A 104 3.93 -23.98 3.49
N ILE A 105 4.67 -24.30 2.41
CA ILE A 105 4.50 -23.71 1.09
C ILE A 105 4.01 -24.80 0.15
N ILE A 106 2.97 -24.54 -0.63
CA ILE A 106 2.53 -25.41 -1.72
C ILE A 106 2.92 -24.82 -3.07
N PHE A 107 3.47 -25.65 -3.95
CA PHE A 107 3.98 -25.23 -5.27
C PHE A 107 3.44 -26.14 -6.37
N CYS A 108 2.83 -25.55 -7.40
CA CYS A 108 2.28 -26.29 -8.52
C CYS A 108 3.38 -26.64 -9.53
N LYS A 109 3.58 -27.94 -9.78
CA LYS A 109 4.60 -28.50 -10.68
C LYS A 109 4.07 -28.99 -12.03
N THR A 110 2.74 -29.00 -12.24
CA THR A 110 2.13 -29.53 -13.47
C THR A 110 0.99 -28.63 -13.94
N ALA A 111 0.85 -28.43 -15.23
CA ALA A 111 -0.14 -27.61 -15.93
C ALA A 111 -0.05 -26.11 -15.58
N SER A 112 -0.44 -25.72 -14.40
CA SER A 112 -0.34 -24.33 -13.89
C SER A 112 0.97 -24.10 -13.11
N ILE A 113 2.10 -24.47 -13.71
CA ILE A 113 3.41 -24.42 -13.06
C ILE A 113 3.71 -23.03 -12.53
N GLY A 114 4.35 -22.96 -11.37
CA GLY A 114 4.73 -21.71 -10.72
C GLY A 114 3.67 -21.10 -9.80
N LYS A 115 2.40 -21.54 -9.86
CA LYS A 115 1.44 -21.16 -8.83
C LYS A 115 1.95 -21.63 -7.47
N CYS A 116 2.05 -20.72 -6.52
CA CYS A 116 2.66 -20.96 -5.23
C CYS A 116 1.85 -20.26 -4.14
N ALA A 117 1.72 -20.86 -2.96
CA ALA A 117 1.08 -20.22 -1.83
C ALA A 117 1.74 -20.61 -0.51
N PHE A 118 1.87 -19.63 0.37
CA PHE A 118 2.26 -19.80 1.76
C PHE A 118 1.03 -20.00 2.64
N ILE A 119 1.02 -21.04 3.45
CA ILE A 119 -0.14 -21.39 4.29
C ILE A 119 -0.08 -20.60 5.61
N ARG A 120 -0.60 -19.36 5.57
CA ARG A 120 -0.63 -18.50 6.78
C ARG A 120 -1.64 -18.98 7.82
N THR A 121 -2.80 -19.46 7.37
CA THR A 121 -3.86 -20.02 8.21
C THR A 121 -4.39 -21.29 7.56
N LEU A 122 -4.82 -22.24 8.34
CA LEU A 122 -5.40 -23.48 7.85
C LEU A 122 -6.66 -23.81 8.67
N PRO A 123 -7.87 -23.52 8.14
CA PRO A 123 -9.10 -23.69 8.90
C PRO A 123 -9.48 -25.16 9.12
N GLU A 124 -9.10 -26.04 8.20
CA GLU A 124 -9.42 -27.47 8.24
C GLU A 124 -8.19 -28.30 7.86
N LYS A 125 -8.20 -29.60 8.14
CA LYS A 125 -7.14 -30.51 7.69
C LYS A 125 -7.05 -30.50 6.17
N ALA A 126 -5.85 -30.47 5.63
CA ALA A 126 -5.62 -30.37 4.20
C ALA A 126 -4.45 -31.22 3.70
N THR A 127 -4.52 -31.56 2.43
CA THR A 127 -3.50 -32.22 1.62
C THR A 127 -3.42 -31.55 0.26
N ILE A 128 -2.61 -32.09 -0.64
CA ILE A 128 -2.45 -31.58 -2.01
C ILE A 128 -2.90 -32.63 -3.04
N ASN A 129 -3.33 -32.15 -4.22
CA ASN A 129 -3.50 -33.01 -5.37
C ASN A 129 -2.15 -33.36 -6.03
N PRO A 130 -2.10 -34.30 -7.01
CA PRO A 130 -0.84 -34.72 -7.66
C PRO A 130 -0.10 -33.61 -8.42
N GLN A 131 -0.74 -32.48 -8.73
CA GLN A 131 -0.14 -31.36 -9.45
C GLN A 131 0.79 -30.52 -8.58
N PHE A 132 0.69 -30.67 -7.25
CA PHE A 132 1.48 -29.93 -6.27
C PHE A 132 2.63 -30.73 -5.65
N VAL A 133 3.54 -29.99 -5.06
CA VAL A 133 4.45 -30.42 -3.99
C VAL A 133 4.27 -29.51 -2.79
N VAL A 134 4.50 -30.06 -1.60
CA VAL A 134 4.56 -29.28 -0.34
C VAL A 134 6.03 -29.11 0.03
N LEU A 135 6.44 -27.89 0.33
CA LEU A 135 7.74 -27.55 0.87
C LEU A 135 7.64 -27.53 2.39
N LYS A 136 8.55 -28.23 3.05
CA LYS A 136 8.61 -28.40 4.51
C LYS A 136 10.05 -28.45 4.99
N ASP A 137 10.23 -28.69 6.29
CA ASP A 137 11.53 -28.88 6.93
C ASP A 137 12.53 -27.78 6.54
N PHE A 138 12.10 -26.53 6.68
CA PHE A 138 12.84 -25.35 6.26
C PHE A 138 14.11 -25.14 7.10
N LYS A 139 15.21 -24.85 6.41
CA LYS A 139 16.48 -24.38 7.00
C LYS A 139 16.67 -22.87 6.84
N CYS A 140 15.66 -22.18 6.35
CA CYS A 140 15.58 -20.74 6.14
C CYS A 140 14.26 -20.22 6.70
N PHE A 141 14.06 -18.90 6.72
CA PHE A 141 12.76 -18.34 7.07
C PHE A 141 11.76 -18.65 5.93
N ASN A 142 10.78 -19.49 6.23
CA ASN A 142 9.86 -20.06 5.23
C ASN A 142 9.07 -19.01 4.42
N GLU A 143 8.61 -17.93 5.06
CA GLU A 143 7.88 -16.87 4.36
C GLU A 143 8.78 -16.05 3.42
N TRP A 144 10.07 -15.88 3.77
CA TRP A 144 11.05 -15.31 2.84
C TRP A 144 11.23 -16.19 1.59
N LEU A 145 11.33 -17.51 1.79
CA LEU A 145 11.45 -18.46 0.68
C LEU A 145 10.20 -18.39 -0.22
N TYR A 146 9.01 -18.28 0.36
CA TYR A 146 7.80 -18.06 -0.41
C TYR A 146 7.91 -16.83 -1.34
N TYR A 147 8.41 -15.69 -0.84
CA TYR A 147 8.59 -14.50 -1.69
C TYR A 147 9.63 -14.71 -2.79
N GLN A 148 10.69 -15.47 -2.55
CA GLN A 148 11.65 -15.86 -3.59
C GLN A 148 10.96 -16.70 -4.69
N LEU A 149 10.13 -17.66 -4.30
CA LEU A 149 9.44 -18.54 -5.25
C LEU A 149 8.40 -17.82 -6.12
N ILE A 150 7.76 -16.77 -5.60
CA ILE A 150 6.80 -15.97 -6.38
C ILE A 150 7.43 -14.78 -7.10
N ASP A 151 8.73 -14.54 -6.93
CA ASP A 151 9.44 -13.47 -7.65
C ASP A 151 9.46 -13.73 -9.15
N TRP A 152 9.31 -12.68 -9.95
CA TRP A 152 9.20 -12.78 -11.39
C TRP A 152 10.43 -13.46 -12.06
N ARG A 153 11.63 -13.29 -11.49
CA ARG A 153 12.87 -13.91 -12.00
C ARG A 153 12.86 -15.41 -11.80
N PHE A 154 12.48 -15.87 -10.61
CA PHE A 154 12.29 -17.30 -10.34
C PHE A 154 11.20 -17.87 -11.26
N GLN A 155 10.07 -17.19 -11.39
CA GLN A 155 8.97 -17.59 -12.25
C GLN A 155 9.38 -17.63 -13.75
N GLN A 156 10.20 -16.68 -14.21
CA GLN A 156 10.72 -16.66 -15.57
C GLN A 156 11.66 -17.85 -15.82
N THR A 157 12.54 -18.17 -14.87
CA THR A 157 13.42 -19.35 -14.96
C THR A 157 12.59 -20.64 -15.07
N ILE A 158 11.56 -20.79 -14.24
CA ILE A 158 10.64 -21.93 -14.27
C ILE A 158 9.94 -22.06 -15.62
N ASN A 159 9.42 -20.98 -16.16
CA ASN A 159 8.74 -20.95 -17.46
C ASN A 159 9.70 -21.30 -18.61
N GLY A 160 10.95 -20.86 -18.54
CA GLY A 160 11.99 -21.21 -19.53
C GLY A 160 12.33 -22.71 -19.56
N ILE A 161 12.28 -23.40 -18.43
CA ILE A 161 12.59 -24.84 -18.31
C ILE A 161 11.44 -25.72 -18.86
N THR A 162 10.21 -25.22 -18.84
CA THR A 162 9.00 -25.98 -19.14
C THR A 162 8.43 -25.74 -20.55
N GLY A 163 9.07 -24.89 -21.35
CA GLY A 163 8.65 -24.58 -22.72
C GLY A 163 8.73 -25.82 -23.64
N GLY A 164 7.65 -26.06 -24.42
CA GLY A 164 7.65 -27.04 -25.52
C GLY A 164 6.83 -28.31 -25.30
N SER A 165 6.17 -28.55 -24.19
CA SER A 165 5.28 -29.70 -23.98
C SER A 165 3.80 -29.32 -23.95
N THR A 166 2.92 -30.22 -24.45
CA THR A 166 1.45 -30.03 -24.49
C THR A 166 0.86 -29.81 -23.10
N ILE A 167 1.42 -30.49 -22.08
CA ILE A 167 1.11 -30.25 -20.67
C ILE A 167 2.44 -30.00 -19.95
N PRO A 168 2.78 -28.76 -19.62
CA PRO A 168 4.04 -28.47 -18.97
C PRO A 168 4.11 -29.16 -17.60
N THR A 169 5.20 -29.90 -17.37
CA THR A 169 5.45 -30.63 -16.11
C THR A 169 6.90 -30.44 -15.69
N MET A 170 7.12 -30.14 -14.42
CA MET A 170 8.44 -30.03 -13.81
C MET A 170 8.68 -31.21 -12.88
N SER A 171 9.82 -31.89 -13.02
CA SER A 171 10.22 -32.90 -12.03
C SER A 171 10.64 -32.25 -10.70
N GLN A 172 10.52 -33.00 -9.61
CA GLN A 172 10.97 -32.51 -8.29
C GLN A 172 12.47 -32.24 -8.28
N GLU A 173 13.28 -33.02 -8.99
CA GLU A 173 14.73 -32.82 -9.11
C GLU A 173 15.07 -31.48 -9.79
N LYS A 174 14.35 -31.14 -10.88
CA LYS A 174 14.53 -29.86 -11.55
C LYS A 174 14.11 -28.68 -10.67
N LEU A 175 13.07 -28.85 -9.84
CA LEU A 175 12.69 -27.83 -8.87
C LEU A 175 13.74 -27.72 -7.75
N TYR A 176 14.24 -28.84 -7.23
CA TYR A 176 15.28 -28.89 -6.22
C TYR A 176 16.60 -28.22 -6.64
N SER A 177 16.96 -28.33 -7.92
CA SER A 177 18.20 -27.76 -8.45
C SER A 177 18.10 -26.25 -8.72
N GLN A 178 16.91 -25.64 -8.59
CA GLN A 178 16.77 -24.20 -8.82
C GLN A 178 17.56 -23.40 -7.80
N LEU A 179 18.31 -22.43 -8.29
CA LEU A 179 19.19 -21.58 -7.50
C LEU A 179 18.45 -20.39 -6.93
N ILE A 180 18.80 -20.03 -5.70
CA ILE A 180 18.22 -18.91 -4.95
C ILE A 180 19.35 -18.11 -4.34
N ALA A 181 19.31 -16.78 -4.52
CA ALA A 181 20.19 -15.86 -3.80
C ALA A 181 19.69 -15.71 -2.37
N CYS A 182 20.48 -16.17 -1.41
CA CYS A 182 20.09 -16.37 -0.03
C CYS A 182 20.92 -15.51 0.92
N PRO A 183 20.31 -14.60 1.71
CA PRO A 183 20.96 -14.02 2.88
C PRO A 183 21.31 -15.15 3.87
N MET A 184 22.55 -15.21 4.34
CA MET A 184 22.94 -16.23 5.34
C MET A 184 22.40 -15.90 6.72
N ASP A 185 22.07 -14.62 6.99
CA ASP A 185 21.44 -14.19 8.24
C ASP A 185 19.91 -14.39 8.18
N ILE A 186 19.39 -15.24 9.06
CA ILE A 186 17.95 -15.49 9.23
C ILE A 186 17.19 -14.21 9.65
N ALA A 187 17.85 -13.30 10.38
CA ALA A 187 17.23 -12.03 10.77
C ALA A 187 16.96 -11.16 9.55
N GLU A 188 17.86 -11.12 8.56
CA GLU A 188 17.63 -10.42 7.30
C GLU A 188 16.51 -11.08 6.49
N GLN A 189 16.49 -12.40 6.38
CA GLN A 189 15.40 -13.13 5.71
C GLN A 189 14.04 -12.78 6.33
N ARG A 190 13.98 -12.75 7.67
CA ARG A 190 12.76 -12.37 8.41
C ARG A 190 12.36 -10.92 8.12
N ALA A 191 13.28 -9.97 8.22
CA ALA A 191 13.00 -8.56 7.97
C ALA A 191 12.47 -8.31 6.53
N ILE A 192 13.06 -8.99 5.53
CA ILE A 192 12.58 -8.93 4.14
C ILE A 192 11.15 -9.48 4.05
N ALA A 193 10.88 -10.63 4.66
CA ALA A 193 9.56 -11.25 4.61
C ALA A 193 8.50 -10.39 5.32
N GLU A 194 8.79 -9.86 6.49
CA GLU A 194 7.90 -8.98 7.25
C GLU A 194 7.56 -7.72 6.44
N ALA A 195 8.55 -7.04 5.86
CA ALA A 195 8.31 -5.85 5.04
C ALA A 195 7.40 -6.14 3.83
N LEU A 196 7.54 -7.29 3.18
CA LEU A 196 6.69 -7.69 2.05
C LEU A 196 5.30 -8.14 2.52
N SER A 197 5.21 -8.83 3.65
CA SER A 197 3.97 -9.30 4.26
C SER A 197 3.09 -8.14 4.73
N ASP A 198 3.67 -7.08 5.27
CA ASP A 198 2.96 -5.86 5.67
C ASP A 198 2.25 -5.21 4.47
N VAL A 199 2.94 -5.12 3.34
CA VAL A 199 2.33 -4.59 2.11
C VAL A 199 1.22 -5.52 1.59
N ASP A 200 1.39 -6.84 1.68
CA ASP A 200 0.32 -7.80 1.37
C ASP A 200 -0.90 -7.62 2.29
N GLY A 201 -0.67 -7.37 3.58
CA GLY A 201 -1.71 -7.04 4.54
C GLY A 201 -2.51 -5.79 4.14
N LEU A 202 -1.82 -4.71 3.73
CA LEU A 202 -2.45 -3.48 3.26
C LEU A 202 -3.28 -3.70 1.98
N ILE A 203 -2.76 -4.47 1.02
CA ILE A 203 -3.47 -4.83 -0.21
C ILE A 203 -4.75 -5.62 0.13
N ALA A 204 -4.65 -6.62 1.02
CA ALA A 204 -5.79 -7.43 1.43
C ALA A 204 -6.89 -6.63 2.15
N VAL A 205 -6.51 -5.65 2.97
CA VAL A 205 -7.45 -4.72 3.63
C VAL A 205 -8.16 -3.86 2.59
N LEU A 206 -7.45 -3.34 1.58
CA LEU A 206 -8.03 -2.56 0.50
C LEU A 206 -8.98 -3.39 -0.35
N ASP A 207 -8.61 -4.63 -0.73
CA ASP A 207 -9.48 -5.53 -1.49
C ASP A 207 -10.81 -5.81 -0.74
N LYS A 208 -10.75 -6.07 0.57
CA LYS A 208 -11.95 -6.23 1.41
C LYS A 208 -12.79 -4.95 1.46
N LYS A 209 -12.15 -3.79 1.56
CA LYS A 209 -12.84 -2.50 1.60
C LYS A 209 -13.53 -2.18 0.28
N ILE A 210 -12.86 -2.45 -0.85
CA ILE A 210 -13.42 -2.31 -2.20
C ILE A 210 -14.64 -3.23 -2.38
N ALA A 211 -14.51 -4.52 -2.01
CA ALA A 211 -15.63 -5.47 -2.08
C ALA A 211 -16.83 -4.99 -1.25
N LYS A 212 -16.60 -4.53 -0.02
CA LYS A 212 -17.66 -3.97 0.84
C LYS A 212 -18.32 -2.74 0.22
N LYS A 213 -17.54 -1.82 -0.36
CA LYS A 213 -18.06 -0.61 -1.01
C LYS A 213 -18.89 -0.93 -2.26
N ARG A 214 -18.48 -1.93 -3.06
CA ARG A 214 -19.25 -2.41 -4.20
C ARG A 214 -20.61 -2.98 -3.76
N LEU A 215 -20.66 -3.78 -2.69
CA LEU A 215 -21.92 -4.28 -2.13
C LEU A 215 -22.82 -3.15 -1.62
N PHE A 216 -22.24 -2.12 -0.97
CA PHE A 216 -23.01 -0.96 -0.55
C PHE A 216 -23.59 -0.18 -1.73
N LYS A 217 -22.80 0.02 -2.83
CA LYS A 217 -23.31 0.64 -4.04
C LYS A 217 -24.46 -0.19 -4.63
N GLN A 218 -24.30 -1.50 -4.74
CA GLN A 218 -25.35 -2.40 -5.24
C GLN A 218 -26.64 -2.27 -4.40
N GLY A 219 -26.55 -2.26 -3.08
CA GLY A 219 -27.67 -2.04 -2.19
C GLY A 219 -28.34 -0.66 -2.37
N ALA A 220 -27.51 0.40 -2.52
CA ALA A 220 -28.01 1.75 -2.78
C ALA A 220 -28.74 1.83 -4.13
N MET A 221 -28.19 1.22 -5.19
CA MET A 221 -28.84 1.14 -6.50
C MET A 221 -30.22 0.46 -6.39
N GLN A 222 -30.29 -0.70 -5.72
CA GLN A 222 -31.57 -1.41 -5.52
C GLN A 222 -32.61 -0.60 -4.77
N GLN A 223 -32.20 0.26 -3.84
CA GLN A 223 -33.12 1.08 -3.05
C GLN A 223 -33.51 2.37 -3.78
N LEU A 224 -32.52 3.11 -4.31
CA LEU A 224 -32.73 4.44 -4.88
C LEU A 224 -33.29 4.39 -6.31
N LEU A 225 -32.83 3.45 -7.16
CA LEU A 225 -33.25 3.38 -8.56
C LEU A 225 -34.59 2.66 -8.73
N THR A 226 -35.10 1.97 -7.73
CA THR A 226 -36.43 1.34 -7.74
C THR A 226 -37.46 2.11 -6.94
N SER A 227 -37.16 3.28 -6.44
CA SER A 227 -37.99 4.11 -5.55
C SER A 227 -38.43 3.42 -4.23
N LYS A 228 -37.81 2.28 -3.87
CA LYS A 228 -38.10 1.60 -2.57
C LYS A 228 -37.73 2.49 -1.39
N LYS A 229 -36.66 3.30 -1.55
CA LYS A 229 -36.28 4.34 -0.60
C LYS A 229 -36.07 5.63 -1.37
N ARG A 230 -36.87 6.65 -1.07
CA ARG A 230 -36.76 7.99 -1.67
C ARG A 230 -35.95 8.91 -0.78
N LEU A 231 -35.31 9.89 -1.40
CA LEU A 231 -34.65 10.98 -0.68
C LEU A 231 -35.72 11.86 -0.01
N PRO A 232 -35.59 12.24 1.25
CA PRO A 232 -36.67 12.80 2.08
C PRO A 232 -37.35 14.08 1.54
N VAL A 233 -36.64 14.82 0.67
CA VAL A 233 -37.07 16.14 0.16
C VAL A 233 -37.97 16.05 -1.07
N PHE A 234 -38.11 14.86 -1.71
CA PHE A 234 -38.78 14.70 -2.98
C PHE A 234 -40.05 13.88 -2.84
N THR A 235 -41.15 14.44 -3.37
CA THR A 235 -42.49 13.81 -3.34
C THR A 235 -43.10 13.61 -4.72
N ASP A 236 -42.48 14.15 -5.79
CA ASP A 236 -42.96 14.04 -7.16
C ASP A 236 -43.08 12.60 -7.64
N LYS A 237 -44.07 12.34 -8.48
CA LYS A 237 -44.30 10.98 -9.01
C LYS A 237 -43.20 10.58 -9.97
N TRP A 238 -42.79 9.33 -9.92
CA TRP A 238 -41.93 8.71 -10.91
C TRP A 238 -42.78 8.23 -12.09
N LYS A 239 -42.17 8.06 -13.26
CA LYS A 239 -42.86 7.62 -14.48
C LYS A 239 -42.02 6.59 -15.23
N TYR A 240 -42.68 5.74 -15.98
CA TYR A 240 -42.05 4.84 -16.94
C TYR A 240 -41.77 5.60 -18.24
N VAL A 241 -40.56 5.51 -18.75
CA VAL A 241 -40.13 6.15 -20.00
C VAL A 241 -39.29 5.15 -20.78
N ALA A 242 -39.56 4.96 -22.06
CA ALA A 242 -38.75 4.10 -22.91
C ALA A 242 -37.38 4.76 -23.18
N LEU A 243 -36.34 3.95 -23.26
CA LEU A 243 -34.97 4.44 -23.51
C LEU A 243 -34.87 5.22 -24.81
N GLU A 244 -35.60 4.83 -25.85
CA GLU A 244 -35.66 5.58 -27.15
C GLU A 244 -36.20 6.99 -27.02
N HIS A 245 -37.01 7.30 -26.01
CA HIS A 245 -37.48 8.64 -25.71
C HIS A 245 -36.48 9.45 -24.87
N LEU A 246 -35.59 8.79 -24.16
CA LEU A 246 -34.55 9.41 -23.35
C LEU A 246 -33.26 9.66 -24.13
N LEU A 247 -32.88 8.69 -24.98
CA LEU A 247 -31.58 8.61 -25.61
C LEU A 247 -31.66 8.60 -27.12
N GLU A 248 -30.76 9.32 -27.76
CA GLU A 248 -30.42 9.19 -29.18
C GLU A 248 -29.06 8.51 -29.31
N TYR A 249 -28.82 7.85 -30.44
CA TYR A 249 -27.55 7.20 -30.69
C TYR A 249 -26.82 7.77 -31.89
N GLU A 250 -25.49 7.85 -31.78
CA GLU A 250 -24.59 8.15 -32.89
C GLU A 250 -23.77 6.89 -33.20
N GLN A 251 -23.58 6.65 -34.53
CA GLN A 251 -22.73 5.55 -35.01
C GLN A 251 -21.24 5.90 -34.83
N PRO A 252 -20.38 4.94 -34.47
CA PRO A 252 -18.97 5.17 -34.22
C PRO A 252 -18.12 5.36 -35.47
N THR A 253 -18.69 5.30 -36.67
CA THR A 253 -17.97 5.23 -37.94
C THR A 253 -16.89 6.32 -38.11
N LYS A 254 -17.18 7.56 -37.66
CA LYS A 254 -16.24 8.69 -37.72
C LYS A 254 -15.11 8.60 -36.70
N TYR A 255 -15.28 7.76 -35.68
CA TYR A 255 -14.45 7.69 -34.48
C TYR A 255 -13.70 6.38 -34.37
N LEU A 256 -13.79 5.49 -35.37
CA LEU A 256 -13.10 4.21 -35.35
C LEU A 256 -11.59 4.40 -35.42
N VAL A 257 -10.86 3.64 -34.59
CA VAL A 257 -9.41 3.56 -34.67
C VAL A 257 -9.02 2.86 -35.97
N GLN A 258 -8.02 3.39 -36.68
CA GLN A 258 -7.57 2.86 -37.96
C GLN A 258 -6.55 1.72 -37.79
N SER A 259 -5.62 1.86 -36.84
CA SER A 259 -4.62 0.83 -36.53
C SER A 259 -4.96 0.08 -35.23
N ALA A 260 -4.59 -1.20 -35.20
CA ALA A 260 -4.60 -2.00 -33.98
C ALA A 260 -3.27 -1.93 -33.20
N ASP A 261 -2.30 -1.13 -33.68
CA ASP A 261 -1.01 -0.92 -33.03
C ASP A 261 -1.19 0.08 -31.88
N TYR A 262 -1.39 -0.46 -30.68
CA TYR A 262 -1.58 0.35 -29.49
C TYR A 262 -0.25 0.76 -28.87
N ILE A 263 -0.22 1.97 -28.32
CA ILE A 263 0.92 2.57 -27.61
C ILE A 263 0.62 2.71 -26.13
N GLU A 264 1.61 3.03 -25.33
CA GLU A 264 1.46 3.13 -23.87
C GLU A 264 0.70 4.37 -23.40
N SER A 265 0.67 5.43 -24.22
CA SER A 265 0.01 6.70 -23.88
C SER A 265 -0.55 7.39 -25.12
N GLY A 266 -1.61 8.21 -24.97
CA GLY A 266 -2.26 8.92 -26.07
C GLY A 266 -3.77 8.95 -25.91
N THR A 267 -4.52 8.97 -27.04
CA THR A 267 -5.98 8.89 -27.02
C THR A 267 -6.42 7.45 -26.70
N PRO A 268 -7.23 7.21 -25.65
CA PRO A 268 -7.70 5.86 -25.32
C PRO A 268 -8.62 5.29 -26.42
N VAL A 269 -8.45 4.01 -26.70
CA VAL A 269 -9.32 3.24 -27.60
C VAL A 269 -10.25 2.41 -26.73
N LEU A 270 -11.55 2.72 -26.80
CA LEU A 270 -12.57 2.15 -25.92
C LEU A 270 -13.43 1.10 -26.60
N THR A 271 -13.93 0.19 -25.79
CA THR A 271 -15.04 -0.72 -26.10
C THR A 271 -16.01 -0.76 -24.93
N ALA A 272 -17.29 -1.04 -25.18
CA ALA A 272 -18.27 -1.17 -24.12
C ALA A 272 -18.19 -2.53 -23.37
N GLY A 273 -17.45 -3.51 -23.92
CA GLY A 273 -17.31 -4.85 -23.34
C GLY A 273 -16.44 -4.92 -22.05
N LYS A 274 -16.06 -6.16 -21.67
CA LYS A 274 -15.32 -6.43 -20.42
C LYS A 274 -14.01 -5.66 -20.29
N THR A 275 -13.24 -5.54 -21.38
CA THR A 275 -12.01 -4.74 -21.39
C THR A 275 -12.35 -3.33 -21.87
N PHE A 276 -12.53 -2.40 -20.93
CA PHE A 276 -13.00 -1.05 -21.24
C PHE A 276 -12.00 -0.24 -22.08
N VAL A 277 -10.73 -0.18 -21.68
CA VAL A 277 -9.64 0.44 -22.43
C VAL A 277 -8.79 -0.65 -23.05
N LEU A 278 -8.71 -0.70 -24.38
CA LEU A 278 -7.90 -1.70 -25.10
C LEU A 278 -6.44 -1.29 -25.24
N GLY A 279 -6.17 0.01 -25.24
CA GLY A 279 -4.87 0.63 -25.41
C GLY A 279 -5.03 2.09 -25.78
N TYR A 280 -3.94 2.70 -26.23
CA TYR A 280 -3.92 4.10 -26.64
C TYR A 280 -3.44 4.21 -28.07
N THR A 281 -3.81 5.32 -28.75
CA THR A 281 -3.37 5.61 -30.11
C THR A 281 -2.85 7.04 -30.23
N ALA A 282 -1.90 7.25 -31.12
CA ALA A 282 -1.41 8.57 -31.50
C ALA A 282 -2.31 9.28 -32.54
N GLU A 283 -3.36 8.61 -33.01
CA GLU A 283 -4.29 9.20 -33.98
C GLU A 283 -4.99 10.44 -33.38
N ASN A 284 -4.88 11.59 -34.07
CA ASN A 284 -5.44 12.85 -33.62
C ASN A 284 -6.73 13.26 -34.34
N LYS A 285 -7.18 12.48 -35.35
CA LYS A 285 -8.42 12.68 -36.09
C LYS A 285 -9.48 11.66 -35.67
N GLY A 286 -10.75 12.07 -35.73
CA GLY A 286 -11.86 11.18 -35.38
C GLY A 286 -11.86 10.80 -33.90
N ILE A 287 -11.57 11.73 -33.03
CA ILE A 287 -11.70 11.58 -31.57
C ILE A 287 -13.11 12.02 -31.19
N TYR A 288 -13.81 11.20 -30.39
CA TYR A 288 -15.10 11.56 -29.83
C TYR A 288 -14.92 12.49 -28.63
N THR A 289 -15.53 13.66 -28.69
CA THR A 289 -15.39 14.73 -27.68
C THR A 289 -16.71 15.25 -27.13
N ASN A 290 -17.87 14.78 -27.63
CA ASN A 290 -19.19 15.16 -27.11
C ASN A 290 -19.48 14.40 -25.80
N LEU A 291 -18.97 14.91 -24.70
CA LEU A 291 -18.96 14.26 -23.38
C LEU A 291 -19.87 14.98 -22.38
N PRO A 292 -20.40 14.30 -21.36
CA PRO A 292 -20.32 12.84 -21.13
C PRO A 292 -21.20 12.04 -22.09
N VAL A 293 -20.88 10.76 -22.31
CA VAL A 293 -21.60 9.86 -23.21
C VAL A 293 -21.72 8.46 -22.62
N ILE A 294 -22.79 7.74 -22.96
CA ILE A 294 -22.87 6.30 -22.69
C ILE A 294 -22.44 5.56 -23.96
N ILE A 295 -21.42 4.74 -23.90
CA ILE A 295 -21.09 3.79 -24.95
C ILE A 295 -21.85 2.47 -24.69
N PHE A 296 -22.42 1.90 -25.72
CA PHE A 296 -23.24 0.70 -25.67
C PHE A 296 -22.77 -0.31 -26.72
N ASP A 297 -22.62 -1.57 -26.34
CA ASP A 297 -22.30 -2.65 -27.26
C ASP A 297 -23.60 -3.29 -27.77
N ASP A 298 -23.77 -3.31 -29.07
CA ASP A 298 -25.02 -3.75 -29.72
C ASP A 298 -25.24 -5.28 -29.68
N PHE A 299 -24.20 -6.06 -29.32
CA PHE A 299 -24.29 -7.52 -29.22
C PHE A 299 -24.36 -8.02 -27.77
N THR A 300 -23.60 -7.41 -26.86
CA THR A 300 -23.55 -7.85 -25.47
C THR A 300 -24.48 -7.07 -24.55
N THR A 301 -25.04 -5.95 -25.05
CA THR A 301 -25.80 -4.95 -24.29
C THR A 301 -25.04 -4.31 -23.13
N ASP A 302 -23.73 -4.58 -23.03
CA ASP A 302 -22.86 -3.91 -22.07
C ASP A 302 -22.82 -2.40 -22.35
N SER A 303 -22.76 -1.62 -21.30
CA SER A 303 -22.65 -0.16 -21.42
C SER A 303 -21.64 0.43 -20.44
N LYS A 304 -21.05 1.57 -20.81
CA LYS A 304 -20.10 2.32 -19.97
C LYS A 304 -20.38 3.81 -20.05
N TYR A 305 -20.27 4.49 -18.93
CA TYR A 305 -20.35 5.95 -18.85
C TYR A 305 -18.97 6.55 -19.04
N VAL A 306 -18.81 7.40 -20.06
CA VAL A 306 -17.51 7.94 -20.50
C VAL A 306 -17.48 9.45 -20.35
N THR A 307 -16.43 9.95 -19.72
CA THR A 307 -16.20 11.37 -19.44
C THR A 307 -14.92 11.92 -20.06
N MET A 308 -14.18 11.10 -20.81
CA MET A 308 -12.90 11.46 -21.44
C MET A 308 -12.97 11.27 -22.95
N PRO A 309 -12.24 12.08 -23.75
CA PRO A 309 -12.14 11.90 -25.20
C PRO A 309 -11.58 10.50 -25.54
N PHE A 310 -12.11 9.89 -26.62
CA PHE A 310 -11.73 8.53 -26.99
C PHE A 310 -11.90 8.25 -28.48
N LYS A 311 -11.31 7.13 -28.92
CA LYS A 311 -11.63 6.49 -30.21
C LYS A 311 -12.34 5.16 -29.97
N ALA A 312 -13.23 4.81 -30.88
CA ALA A 312 -14.02 3.59 -30.81
C ALA A 312 -13.27 2.41 -31.46
N LYS A 313 -13.34 1.23 -30.85
CA LYS A 313 -12.75 0.00 -31.44
C LYS A 313 -13.67 -0.63 -32.48
N SER A 314 -14.95 -0.69 -32.24
CA SER A 314 -15.90 -1.52 -33.00
C SER A 314 -17.06 -0.71 -33.58
N SER A 315 -17.48 -1.06 -34.81
CA SER A 315 -18.68 -0.51 -35.43
C SER A 315 -20.00 -1.01 -34.77
N ALA A 316 -19.91 -2.01 -33.89
CA ALA A 316 -21.04 -2.48 -33.10
C ALA A 316 -21.34 -1.57 -31.90
N MET A 317 -20.40 -0.71 -31.54
CA MET A 317 -20.59 0.26 -30.46
C MET A 317 -21.50 1.41 -30.90
N LYS A 318 -22.32 1.89 -29.99
CA LYS A 318 -23.12 3.09 -30.16
C LYS A 318 -22.78 4.12 -29.09
N MET A 319 -22.76 5.39 -29.43
CA MET A 319 -22.65 6.50 -28.49
C MET A 319 -24.05 7.03 -28.22
N LEU A 320 -24.50 6.97 -26.95
CA LEU A 320 -25.83 7.37 -26.54
C LEU A 320 -25.77 8.71 -25.82
N GLN A 321 -26.56 9.67 -26.30
CA GLN A 321 -26.73 11.01 -25.74
C GLN A 321 -28.18 11.24 -25.34
N LEU A 322 -28.46 12.23 -24.48
CA LEU A 322 -29.81 12.62 -24.13
C LEU A 322 -30.50 13.35 -25.28
N LYS A 323 -31.72 12.94 -25.60
CA LYS A 323 -32.62 13.70 -26.45
C LYS A 323 -33.19 14.95 -25.78
N ASP A 324 -33.33 14.89 -24.45
CA ASP A 324 -33.99 15.92 -23.67
C ASP A 324 -33.19 16.23 -22.39
N ARG A 325 -32.77 17.48 -22.23
CA ARG A 325 -32.00 17.98 -21.09
C ARG A 325 -32.77 17.99 -19.75
N ARG A 326 -34.07 17.66 -19.74
CA ARG A 326 -34.86 17.43 -18.51
C ARG A 326 -34.49 16.15 -17.80
N TYR A 327 -33.66 15.33 -18.42
CA TYR A 327 -33.16 14.09 -17.82
C TYR A 327 -31.68 14.17 -17.52
N ASN A 328 -31.21 13.35 -16.58
CA ASN A 328 -29.83 13.24 -16.20
C ASN A 328 -29.19 11.98 -16.82
N LEU A 329 -28.20 12.17 -17.70
CA LEU A 329 -27.56 11.08 -18.45
C LEU A 329 -26.94 10.04 -17.50
N ARG A 330 -26.34 10.49 -16.40
CA ARG A 330 -25.75 9.57 -15.42
C ARG A 330 -26.80 8.70 -14.75
N LEU A 331 -27.95 9.26 -14.37
CA LEU A 331 -29.04 8.47 -13.80
C LEU A 331 -29.58 7.47 -14.82
N VAL A 332 -29.77 7.86 -16.08
CA VAL A 332 -30.22 6.95 -17.14
C VAL A 332 -29.24 5.78 -17.29
N TYR A 333 -27.93 6.06 -17.27
CA TYR A 333 -26.91 5.01 -17.26
C TYR A 333 -27.06 4.05 -16.08
N GLU A 334 -27.24 4.54 -14.85
CA GLU A 334 -27.41 3.69 -13.67
C GLU A 334 -28.70 2.86 -13.74
N LEU A 335 -29.79 3.41 -14.30
CA LEU A 335 -31.02 2.66 -14.55
C LEU A 335 -30.82 1.55 -15.60
N MET A 336 -30.02 1.80 -16.64
CA MET A 336 -29.66 0.77 -17.62
C MET A 336 -28.90 -0.40 -16.99
N GLN A 337 -28.08 -0.16 -15.94
CA GLN A 337 -27.36 -1.24 -15.24
C GLN A 337 -28.28 -2.19 -14.46
N LEU A 338 -29.55 -1.83 -14.21
CA LEU A 338 -30.54 -2.71 -13.58
C LEU A 338 -31.25 -3.62 -14.57
N ILE A 339 -31.14 -3.36 -15.87
CA ILE A 339 -31.84 -4.11 -16.91
C ILE A 339 -31.15 -5.47 -17.09
N GLN A 340 -31.88 -6.53 -16.83
CA GLN A 340 -31.49 -7.90 -17.18
C GLN A 340 -32.09 -8.24 -18.55
N PHE A 341 -31.26 -8.18 -19.59
CA PHE A 341 -31.68 -8.43 -20.95
C PHE A 341 -31.23 -9.83 -21.41
N PRO A 342 -32.15 -10.70 -21.86
CA PRO A 342 -31.77 -12.01 -22.38
C PRO A 342 -31.06 -11.84 -23.74
N LEU A 343 -29.86 -12.40 -23.86
CA LEU A 343 -29.10 -12.39 -25.09
C LEU A 343 -29.45 -13.63 -25.93
N TYR A 344 -29.76 -13.41 -27.21
CA TYR A 344 -29.92 -14.46 -28.22
C TYR A 344 -28.76 -14.35 -29.24
N ASP A 345 -28.43 -15.38 -29.95
CA ASP A 345 -27.23 -15.42 -30.81
C ASP A 345 -27.23 -14.33 -31.90
N HIS A 346 -26.10 -13.60 -31.97
CA HIS A 346 -25.66 -12.70 -33.07
C HIS A 346 -26.61 -11.61 -33.55
N GLN A 347 -27.48 -11.06 -32.69
CA GLN A 347 -28.37 -9.94 -33.06
C GLN A 347 -27.83 -8.60 -32.55
N ARG A 348 -28.25 -7.51 -33.25
CA ARG A 348 -28.05 -6.12 -32.81
C ARG A 348 -29.30 -5.67 -32.06
N TYR A 349 -29.16 -5.39 -30.78
CA TYR A 349 -30.30 -5.24 -29.87
C TYR A 349 -30.81 -3.81 -29.71
N TRP A 350 -30.00 -2.77 -29.90
CA TRP A 350 -30.38 -1.41 -29.56
C TRP A 350 -31.68 -0.99 -30.27
N ILE A 351 -31.70 -1.06 -31.61
CA ILE A 351 -32.84 -0.58 -32.42
C ILE A 351 -34.05 -1.53 -32.35
N SER A 352 -33.77 -2.84 -32.36
CA SER A 352 -34.81 -3.85 -32.41
C SER A 352 -35.64 -3.93 -31.13
N GLU A 353 -34.97 -3.94 -29.97
CA GLU A 353 -35.59 -4.32 -28.69
C GLU A 353 -35.13 -3.43 -27.52
N TYR A 354 -33.83 -3.24 -27.32
CA TYR A 354 -33.28 -2.65 -26.09
C TYR A 354 -33.76 -1.21 -25.87
N SER A 355 -33.80 -0.38 -26.92
CA SER A 355 -34.24 1.01 -26.82
C SER A 355 -35.73 1.16 -26.44
N LYS A 356 -36.56 0.13 -26.66
CA LYS A 356 -37.98 0.12 -26.31
C LYS A 356 -38.23 -0.23 -24.85
N LEU A 357 -37.22 -0.71 -24.14
CA LEU A 357 -37.34 -1.03 -22.70
C LEU A 357 -37.62 0.24 -21.91
N GLN A 358 -38.50 0.10 -20.94
CA GLN A 358 -38.89 1.23 -20.10
C GLN A 358 -38.09 1.22 -18.79
N VAL A 359 -37.64 2.39 -18.40
CA VAL A 359 -37.02 2.63 -17.09
C VAL A 359 -37.95 3.48 -16.22
N TYR A 360 -37.98 3.22 -14.92
CA TYR A 360 -38.77 3.97 -13.96
C TYR A 360 -37.89 5.11 -13.42
N ILE A 361 -38.27 6.37 -13.74
CA ILE A 361 -37.42 7.55 -13.54
C ILE A 361 -38.18 8.67 -12.80
N PRO A 362 -37.53 9.42 -11.84
CA PRO A 362 -38.13 10.59 -11.21
C PRO A 362 -38.53 11.64 -12.23
N SER A 363 -39.69 12.27 -12.06
CA SER A 363 -40.11 13.41 -12.90
C SER A 363 -39.31 14.68 -12.54
N ASN A 364 -38.84 14.81 -11.30
CA ASN A 364 -38.09 15.95 -10.80
C ASN A 364 -36.60 15.83 -11.13
N PHE A 365 -36.06 16.78 -11.91
CA PHE A 365 -34.65 16.79 -12.30
C PHE A 365 -33.66 16.89 -11.10
N LYS A 366 -34.05 17.61 -10.04
CA LYS A 366 -33.20 17.71 -8.83
C LYS A 366 -33.07 16.37 -8.10
N GLU A 367 -34.17 15.57 -8.09
CA GLU A 367 -34.12 14.20 -7.56
C GLU A 367 -33.21 13.31 -8.41
N GLN A 368 -33.35 13.40 -9.76
CA GLN A 368 -32.49 12.68 -10.68
C GLN A 368 -31.01 13.00 -10.43
N GLN A 369 -30.69 14.29 -10.29
CA GLN A 369 -29.32 14.75 -10.02
C GLN A 369 -28.82 14.28 -8.67
N ALA A 370 -29.62 14.34 -7.61
CA ALA A 370 -29.21 13.93 -6.28
C ALA A 370 -28.89 12.41 -6.24
N ILE A 371 -29.73 11.57 -6.87
CA ILE A 371 -29.48 10.13 -6.97
C ILE A 371 -28.20 9.87 -7.79
N ALA A 372 -28.05 10.53 -8.95
CA ALA A 372 -26.88 10.38 -9.80
C ALA A 372 -25.58 10.78 -9.07
N THR A 373 -25.62 11.86 -8.28
CA THR A 373 -24.48 12.31 -7.48
C THR A 373 -24.11 11.28 -6.42
N ILE A 374 -25.05 10.76 -5.64
CA ILE A 374 -24.79 9.73 -4.62
C ILE A 374 -24.10 8.51 -5.24
N LEU A 375 -24.61 8.01 -6.37
CA LEU A 375 -24.01 6.83 -7.01
C LEU A 375 -22.65 7.13 -7.65
N SER A 376 -22.49 8.34 -8.22
CA SER A 376 -21.22 8.79 -8.78
C SER A 376 -20.13 8.96 -7.72
N ASP A 377 -20.49 9.48 -6.54
CA ASP A 377 -19.56 9.63 -5.41
C ASP A 377 -19.11 8.26 -4.88
N MET A 378 -20.03 7.28 -4.85
CA MET A 378 -19.68 5.90 -4.52
C MET A 378 -18.70 5.28 -5.55
N ASP A 379 -18.92 5.53 -6.85
CA ASP A 379 -17.99 5.06 -7.88
C ASP A 379 -16.61 5.70 -7.76
N LYS A 380 -16.58 7.00 -7.48
CA LYS A 380 -15.32 7.71 -7.26
C LYS A 380 -14.57 7.14 -6.05
N GLU A 381 -15.27 6.90 -4.93
CA GLU A 381 -14.64 6.30 -3.74
C GLU A 381 -14.08 4.90 -4.04
N ILE A 382 -14.80 4.08 -4.82
CA ILE A 382 -14.32 2.76 -5.25
C ILE A 382 -13.08 2.92 -6.14
N ALA A 383 -13.12 3.80 -7.14
CA ALA A 383 -12.00 4.04 -8.04
C ALA A 383 -10.74 4.55 -7.30
N ASP A 384 -10.91 5.45 -6.33
CA ASP A 384 -9.82 5.97 -5.50
C ASP A 384 -9.17 4.84 -4.67
N LEU A 385 -9.98 3.95 -4.09
CA LEU A 385 -9.48 2.77 -3.36
C LEU A 385 -8.76 1.77 -4.29
N GLU A 386 -9.27 1.57 -5.50
CA GLU A 386 -8.63 0.71 -6.50
C GLU A 386 -7.28 1.27 -6.95
N ALA A 387 -7.20 2.57 -7.21
CA ALA A 387 -5.95 3.25 -7.55
C ALA A 387 -4.92 3.16 -6.40
N GLN A 388 -5.37 3.29 -5.15
CA GLN A 388 -4.53 3.12 -3.97
C GLN A 388 -4.00 1.67 -3.87
N ARG A 389 -4.87 0.67 -4.04
CA ARG A 389 -4.47 -0.75 -4.06
C ARG A 389 -3.43 -1.04 -5.14
N ASP A 390 -3.64 -0.53 -6.34
CA ASP A 390 -2.75 -0.79 -7.47
C ASP A 390 -1.39 -0.10 -7.27
N LYS A 391 -1.36 1.07 -6.62
CA LYS A 391 -0.11 1.70 -6.16
C LYS A 391 0.66 0.81 -5.17
N TYR A 392 -0.02 0.18 -4.20
CA TYR A 392 0.64 -0.75 -3.28
C TYR A 392 1.13 -2.02 -3.98
N ARG A 393 0.42 -2.51 -5.00
CA ARG A 393 0.89 -3.64 -5.83
C ARG A 393 2.18 -3.30 -6.58
N LEU A 394 2.27 -2.11 -7.17
CA LEU A 394 3.49 -1.61 -7.80
C LEU A 394 4.63 -1.44 -6.79
N LEU A 395 4.33 -0.87 -5.61
CA LEU A 395 5.30 -0.75 -4.53
C LEU A 395 5.85 -2.11 -4.12
N LYS A 396 4.97 -3.11 -3.89
CA LYS A 396 5.38 -4.49 -3.58
C LYS A 396 6.31 -5.06 -4.66
N SER A 397 5.97 -4.90 -5.93
CA SER A 397 6.82 -5.36 -7.03
C SER A 397 8.22 -4.73 -6.99
N GLY A 398 8.30 -3.41 -6.79
CA GLY A 398 9.58 -2.71 -6.62
C GLY A 398 10.36 -3.14 -5.36
N MET A 399 9.66 -3.38 -4.25
CA MET A 399 10.28 -3.90 -3.03
C MET A 399 10.82 -5.32 -3.25
N MET A 400 10.06 -6.22 -3.86
CA MET A 400 10.53 -7.56 -4.20
C MET A 400 11.80 -7.50 -5.06
N GLN A 401 11.80 -6.66 -6.11
CA GLN A 401 12.96 -6.49 -6.99
C GLN A 401 14.21 -6.08 -6.23
N LYS A 402 14.09 -5.19 -5.24
CA LYS A 402 15.24 -4.62 -4.52
C LYS A 402 15.66 -5.45 -3.30
N LEU A 403 14.70 -5.95 -2.53
CA LEU A 403 14.96 -6.69 -1.30
C LEU A 403 15.41 -8.13 -1.57
N LEU A 404 14.76 -8.83 -2.52
CA LEU A 404 15.08 -10.21 -2.85
C LEU A 404 16.39 -10.36 -3.68
N THR A 405 16.99 -9.25 -4.10
CA THR A 405 18.32 -9.21 -4.73
C THR A 405 19.39 -8.65 -3.81
N GLY A 406 19.03 -8.16 -2.64
CA GLY A 406 19.94 -7.47 -1.75
C GLY A 406 20.39 -6.09 -2.25
N GLN A 407 19.73 -5.51 -3.28
CA GLN A 407 20.01 -4.12 -3.69
C GLN A 407 19.66 -3.12 -2.58
N ILE A 408 18.67 -3.44 -1.76
CA ILE A 408 18.39 -2.77 -0.48
C ILE A 408 18.52 -3.83 0.60
N ARG A 409 19.30 -3.51 1.64
CA ARG A 409 19.55 -4.40 2.77
C ARG A 409 18.69 -3.96 3.96
N LEU A 410 18.08 -4.94 4.63
CA LEU A 410 17.35 -4.77 5.89
C LEU A 410 18.13 -5.37 7.07
N VAL A 411 19.44 -5.31 6.99
CA VAL A 411 20.33 -5.68 8.09
C VAL A 411 20.61 -4.47 8.96
N LYS A 412 20.66 -4.64 10.28
CA LYS A 412 21.29 -3.67 11.16
C LYS A 412 22.75 -3.58 10.70
N GLN A 413 23.14 -2.44 10.12
CA GLN A 413 24.56 -2.19 9.93
C GLN A 413 25.23 -2.36 11.31
N GLN A 414 26.04 -3.39 11.47
CA GLN A 414 27.00 -3.42 12.55
C GLN A 414 27.97 -2.28 12.27
N ALA A 415 27.71 -1.13 12.85
CA ALA A 415 28.72 -0.12 13.00
C ALA A 415 29.94 -0.85 13.60
N LYS A 416 31.12 -0.75 12.95
CA LYS A 416 32.38 -1.25 13.52
C LYS A 416 32.44 -0.73 14.95
N ILE A 417 32.20 -1.61 15.92
CA ILE A 417 32.27 -1.29 17.34
C ILE A 417 33.73 -1.04 17.64
N ILE A 418 34.09 0.22 17.76
CA ILE A 418 35.28 0.62 18.54
C ILE A 418 34.82 0.45 19.99
N PRO A 419 35.47 -0.42 20.80
CA PRO A 419 35.03 -0.69 22.15
C PRO A 419 35.31 0.51 23.05
N LEU A 420 34.34 1.37 23.23
CA LEU A 420 34.24 2.31 24.34
C LEU A 420 32.99 1.93 25.10
N GLY A 421 33.18 1.34 26.28
CA GLY A 421 32.13 0.79 27.12
C GLY A 421 31.10 1.83 27.55
N VAL A 422 30.04 1.95 26.76
CA VAL A 422 28.76 2.54 27.14
C VAL A 422 27.68 1.65 26.50
N GLU A 423 26.87 1.01 27.32
CA GLU A 423 25.67 0.29 26.86
C GLU A 423 24.72 1.28 26.17
N VAL A 424 24.55 1.15 24.84
CA VAL A 424 23.55 1.89 24.08
C VAL A 424 22.23 1.11 24.23
N PRO A 425 21.14 1.74 24.71
CA PRO A 425 19.84 1.08 24.78
C PRO A 425 19.36 0.68 23.38
N ALA A 426 18.75 -0.50 23.28
CA ALA A 426 18.25 -1.04 22.01
C ALA A 426 17.27 -0.07 21.32
N VAL A 427 17.56 0.28 20.05
CA VAL A 427 16.66 1.06 19.19
C VAL A 427 15.38 0.26 18.96
N ARG A 428 14.24 0.84 19.33
CA ARG A 428 12.91 0.24 19.17
C ARG A 428 12.42 0.49 17.74
N ASP A 429 12.40 -0.53 16.90
CA ASP A 429 11.79 -0.50 15.56
C ASP A 429 10.25 -0.61 15.67
N ILE A 430 9.60 0.47 16.11
CA ILE A 430 8.15 0.57 16.11
C ILE A 430 7.77 1.63 15.07
N PRO A 431 6.94 1.31 14.07
CA PRO A 431 6.45 2.31 13.14
C PRO A 431 5.55 3.30 13.89
N ILE A 432 6.09 4.49 14.14
CA ILE A 432 5.41 5.55 14.87
C ILE A 432 4.93 6.58 13.85
N ASP A 433 3.62 6.84 13.85
CA ASP A 433 3.06 7.89 13.01
C ASP A 433 3.16 9.24 13.73
N ALA A 434 3.90 10.16 13.12
CA ALA A 434 4.12 11.51 13.66
C ALA A 434 2.82 12.25 13.96
N HIS A 435 1.74 12.01 13.20
CA HIS A 435 0.47 12.67 13.44
C HIS A 435 -0.25 12.12 14.69
N ILE A 436 -0.03 10.86 15.07
CA ILE A 436 -0.55 10.28 16.32
C ILE A 436 0.15 10.92 17.52
N ILE A 437 1.49 10.99 17.49
CA ILE A 437 2.27 11.68 18.53
C ILE A 437 1.86 13.14 18.62
N ALA A 438 1.76 13.85 17.48
CA ALA A 438 1.34 15.25 17.47
C ALA A 438 -0.09 15.46 18.00
N GLY A 439 -1.03 14.60 17.65
CA GLY A 439 -2.41 14.65 18.14
C GLY A 439 -2.50 14.41 19.63
N HIS A 440 -1.74 13.45 20.15
CA HIS A 440 -1.63 13.19 21.60
C HIS A 440 -1.01 14.39 22.35
N ILE A 441 0.05 15.01 21.79
CA ILE A 441 0.61 16.25 22.34
C ILE A 441 -0.47 17.35 22.37
N VAL A 442 -1.22 17.55 21.28
CA VAL A 442 -2.30 18.56 21.23
C VAL A 442 -3.35 18.28 22.30
N ASN A 443 -3.78 17.03 22.44
CA ASN A 443 -4.79 16.65 23.42
C ASN A 443 -4.37 17.01 24.87
N ARG A 444 -3.11 16.73 25.22
CA ARG A 444 -2.56 16.99 26.56
C ARG A 444 -2.07 18.43 26.81
N SER A 445 -1.81 19.20 25.73
CA SER A 445 -1.10 20.48 25.85
C SER A 445 -1.89 21.70 25.40
N HIS A 446 -3.06 21.56 24.79
CA HIS A 446 -3.81 22.68 24.18
C HIS A 446 -4.20 23.82 25.14
N GLN A 447 -4.23 23.57 26.44
CA GLN A 447 -4.49 24.58 27.49
C GLN A 447 -3.20 25.11 28.11
N SER A 448 -2.01 24.62 27.72
CA SER A 448 -0.75 25.06 28.32
C SER A 448 -0.38 26.49 27.90
N ARG A 449 0.36 27.20 28.77
CA ARG A 449 0.79 28.57 28.48
C ARG A 449 1.65 28.67 27.23
N GLY A 450 1.30 29.62 26.34
CA GLY A 450 2.02 29.85 25.09
C GLY A 450 1.84 28.75 24.04
N TRP A 451 0.73 28.01 24.15
CA TRP A 451 0.43 26.93 23.19
C TRP A 451 0.18 27.47 21.76
N GLY A 452 0.66 26.76 20.78
CA GLY A 452 0.51 27.09 19.37
C GLY A 452 1.46 26.27 18.50
N ARG A 453 1.55 26.60 17.18
CA ARG A 453 2.36 25.88 16.21
C ARG A 453 3.82 25.73 16.63
N THR A 454 4.43 26.81 17.10
CA THR A 454 5.85 26.79 17.50
C THR A 454 6.06 25.85 18.69
N LYS A 455 5.22 25.91 19.73
CA LYS A 455 5.37 25.04 20.90
C LYS A 455 5.13 23.57 20.53
N LEU A 456 4.13 23.26 19.68
CA LEU A 456 3.91 21.91 19.16
C LEU A 456 5.15 21.37 18.44
N GLN A 457 5.75 22.19 17.59
CA GLN A 457 6.96 21.79 16.84
C GLN A 457 8.17 21.54 17.75
N LYS A 458 8.36 22.38 18.77
CA LYS A 458 9.44 22.19 19.76
C LYS A 458 9.21 20.93 20.60
N SER A 459 7.96 20.65 20.95
CA SER A 459 7.58 19.41 21.65
C SER A 459 7.84 18.18 20.78
N LEU A 460 7.49 18.21 19.50
CA LEU A 460 7.78 17.11 18.57
C LEU A 460 9.28 16.88 18.41
N HIS A 461 10.08 17.94 18.27
CA HIS A 461 11.53 17.82 18.20
C HIS A 461 12.10 17.14 19.45
N LEU A 462 11.75 17.64 20.64
CA LEU A 462 12.28 17.12 21.90
C LEU A 462 11.81 15.67 22.16
N ILE A 463 10.53 15.37 21.94
CA ILE A 463 9.98 14.02 22.13
C ILE A 463 10.61 13.06 21.12
N GLY A 464 10.70 13.46 19.85
CA GLY A 464 11.34 12.64 18.81
C GLY A 464 12.79 12.27 19.17
N TYR A 465 13.57 13.26 19.60
CA TYR A 465 14.98 13.04 19.93
C TYR A 465 15.21 12.36 21.28
N CYS A 466 14.48 12.72 22.34
CA CYS A 466 14.63 12.10 23.65
C CYS A 466 14.14 10.64 23.68
N ALA A 467 13.05 10.35 23.01
CA ALA A 467 12.49 9.00 22.92
C ALA A 467 13.03 8.23 21.70
N GLN A 468 13.96 8.80 20.93
CA GLN A 468 14.60 8.23 19.75
C GLN A 468 13.57 7.71 18.71
N LEU A 469 12.56 8.54 18.40
CA LEU A 469 11.48 8.20 17.48
C LEU A 469 11.80 8.66 16.06
N ASN A 470 11.69 7.76 15.09
CA ASN A 470 11.74 8.16 13.69
C ASN A 470 10.37 8.69 13.26
N LEU A 471 10.20 10.02 13.34
CA LEU A 471 8.98 10.71 12.94
C LEU A 471 8.97 11.13 11.46
N GLY A 472 9.96 10.70 10.67
CA GLY A 472 10.17 11.15 9.30
C GLY A 472 10.60 12.62 9.23
N ASN A 473 11.27 13.10 10.27
CA ASN A 473 11.70 14.49 10.44
C ASN A 473 12.99 14.81 9.70
N GLU A 474 13.08 16.05 9.17
CA GLU A 474 14.28 16.66 8.62
C GLU A 474 14.46 18.08 9.17
N TYR A 475 14.85 18.17 10.45
CA TYR A 475 15.04 19.44 11.10
C TYR A 475 16.21 20.24 10.50
N ILE A 476 15.96 21.51 10.26
CA ILE A 476 16.96 22.50 9.86
C ILE A 476 17.09 23.59 10.90
N ARG A 477 18.20 24.29 10.89
CA ARG A 477 18.45 25.45 11.75
C ARG A 477 17.63 26.64 11.27
N ASN A 478 16.66 27.09 12.07
CA ASN A 478 15.81 28.25 11.80
C ASN A 478 15.88 29.25 12.97
N THR A 479 15.33 30.44 12.80
CA THR A 479 15.40 31.57 13.76
C THR A 479 14.99 31.19 15.17
N ALA A 480 13.84 30.51 15.34
CA ALA A 480 13.31 30.07 16.63
C ALA A 480 13.79 28.68 17.08
N GLY A 481 14.92 28.16 16.52
CA GLY A 481 15.46 26.84 16.84
C GLY A 481 15.14 25.80 15.77
N PRO A 482 15.29 24.49 16.04
CA PRO A 482 15.02 23.42 15.08
C PRO A 482 13.62 23.53 14.46
N ASP A 483 13.55 23.46 13.13
CA ASP A 483 12.32 23.64 12.35
C ASP A 483 12.21 22.58 11.24
N ASP A 484 11.04 21.98 11.10
CA ASP A 484 10.70 21.09 10.00
C ASP A 484 9.31 21.42 9.46
N GLN A 485 9.31 22.22 8.40
CA GLN A 485 8.08 22.68 7.78
C GLN A 485 7.35 21.54 7.04
N GLN A 486 8.08 20.56 6.51
CA GLN A 486 7.48 19.44 5.78
C GLN A 486 6.74 18.51 6.74
N LEU A 487 7.36 18.16 7.87
CA LEU A 487 6.73 17.39 8.94
C LEU A 487 5.46 18.09 9.46
N MET A 488 5.54 19.39 9.74
CA MET A 488 4.39 20.17 10.22
C MET A 488 3.28 20.27 9.18
N ASN A 489 3.59 20.34 7.88
CA ASN A 489 2.59 20.33 6.82
C ASN A 489 1.91 18.95 6.69
N TYR A 490 2.68 17.86 6.81
CA TYR A 490 2.15 16.51 6.86
C TYR A 490 1.16 16.33 8.03
N ILE A 491 1.54 16.77 9.23
CA ILE A 491 0.69 16.71 10.42
C ILE A 491 -0.59 17.53 10.23
N ASP A 492 -0.49 18.77 9.76
CA ASP A 492 -1.62 19.65 9.47
C ASP A 492 -2.58 19.04 8.43
N GLN A 493 -2.03 18.37 7.41
CA GLN A 493 -2.83 17.66 6.41
C GLN A 493 -3.60 16.49 7.04
N LYS A 494 -2.95 15.70 7.90
CA LYS A 494 -3.57 14.58 8.61
C LYS A 494 -4.63 15.04 9.58
N PHE A 495 -4.38 16.09 10.37
CA PHE A 495 -5.37 16.69 11.28
C PHE A 495 -6.63 17.14 10.52
N ARG A 496 -6.47 17.76 9.35
CA ARG A 496 -7.59 18.17 8.50
C ARG A 496 -8.32 16.96 7.90
N GLN A 497 -7.57 15.98 7.40
CA GLN A 497 -8.12 14.78 6.75
C GLN A 497 -9.01 13.97 7.70
N TYR A 498 -8.56 13.79 8.95
CA TYR A 498 -9.24 12.96 9.94
C TYR A 498 -10.09 13.78 10.92
N ARG A 499 -10.02 15.10 10.84
CA ARG A 499 -10.72 16.05 11.75
C ARG A 499 -10.37 15.83 13.22
N HIS A 500 -9.17 15.38 13.55
CA HIS A 500 -8.74 15.12 14.92
C HIS A 500 -8.51 16.42 15.69
N VAL A 501 -8.04 17.47 15.01
CA VAL A 501 -7.63 18.74 15.59
C VAL A 501 -8.14 19.89 14.74
N ASN A 502 -8.69 20.92 15.39
CA ASN A 502 -9.01 22.20 14.78
C ASN A 502 -7.77 23.10 14.82
N LYS A 503 -7.36 23.60 13.65
CA LYS A 503 -6.33 24.63 13.52
C LYS A 503 -6.98 25.97 13.22
N VAL A 504 -6.84 26.93 14.13
CA VAL A 504 -7.33 28.30 13.97
C VAL A 504 -6.14 29.21 13.67
N CYS A 505 -6.34 30.13 12.76
CA CYS A 505 -5.35 31.11 12.33
C CYS A 505 -5.85 32.51 12.70
N GLU A 506 -5.11 33.21 13.54
CA GLU A 506 -5.43 34.57 14.00
C GLU A 506 -4.30 35.53 13.61
N LYS A 507 -4.66 36.70 13.08
CA LYS A 507 -3.69 37.77 12.86
C LYS A 507 -3.61 38.62 14.14
N LEU A 508 -2.41 38.69 14.70
CA LEU A 508 -2.13 39.50 15.86
C LEU A 508 -1.99 40.99 15.48
N PRO A 509 -2.14 41.93 16.43
CA PRO A 509 -2.02 43.37 16.18
C PRO A 509 -0.63 43.79 15.62
N ASP A 510 0.42 43.00 15.89
CA ASP A 510 1.79 43.20 15.37
C ASP A 510 1.99 42.71 13.95
N GLY A 511 0.92 42.23 13.26
CA GLY A 511 0.93 41.69 11.91
C GLY A 511 1.39 40.23 11.80
N LYS A 512 1.82 39.62 12.90
CA LYS A 512 2.22 38.21 12.93
C LYS A 512 0.99 37.29 12.90
N THR A 513 1.17 36.10 12.36
CA THR A 513 0.14 35.07 12.32
C THR A 513 0.34 34.09 13.46
N HIS A 514 -0.66 33.95 14.32
CA HIS A 514 -0.71 32.93 15.37
C HIS A 514 -1.58 31.75 14.94
N TYR A 515 -1.07 30.53 15.15
CA TYR A 515 -1.81 29.29 14.91
C TYR A 515 -2.05 28.59 16.22
N SER A 516 -3.31 28.38 16.57
CA SER A 516 -3.73 27.56 17.71
C SER A 516 -4.24 26.20 17.24
N TYR A 517 -4.07 25.19 18.09
CA TYR A 517 -4.50 23.81 17.85
C TYR A 517 -5.36 23.37 19.03
N THR A 518 -6.58 22.91 18.76
CA THR A 518 -7.50 22.41 19.77
C THR A 518 -8.03 21.04 19.36
N PRO A 519 -8.13 20.07 20.28
CA PRO A 519 -8.66 18.75 19.97
C PRO A 519 -10.16 18.84 19.64
N THR A 520 -10.61 17.96 18.75
CA THR A 520 -12.03 17.72 18.47
C THR A 520 -12.49 16.46 19.19
N PRO A 521 -13.80 16.13 19.21
CA PRO A 521 -14.25 14.82 19.71
C PRO A 521 -13.62 13.61 19.01
N MET A 522 -13.16 13.77 17.76
CA MET A 522 -12.48 12.70 17.00
C MET A 522 -11.04 12.44 17.47
N ILE A 523 -10.53 13.22 18.43
CA ILE A 523 -9.19 13.00 19.02
C ILE A 523 -9.09 11.63 19.72
N GLN A 524 -10.21 11.04 20.10
CA GLN A 524 -10.26 9.70 20.69
C GLN A 524 -9.66 8.62 19.77
N ASP A 525 -9.75 8.79 18.45
CA ASP A 525 -9.13 7.88 17.50
C ASP A 525 -7.59 7.92 17.59
N VAL A 526 -7.04 9.10 17.87
CA VAL A 526 -5.61 9.29 18.13
C VAL A 526 -5.21 8.62 19.44
N GLU A 527 -5.98 8.81 20.51
CA GLU A 527 -5.68 8.20 21.81
C GLU A 527 -5.75 6.66 21.73
N MET A 528 -6.76 6.10 21.09
CA MET A 528 -6.85 4.66 20.86
C MET A 528 -5.68 4.11 20.02
N ALA A 529 -5.16 4.91 19.08
CA ALA A 529 -3.99 4.54 18.32
C ALA A 529 -2.70 4.65 19.14
N TYR A 530 -2.58 5.70 19.96
CA TYR A 530 -1.47 5.91 20.89
C TYR A 530 -1.38 4.82 21.96
N GLU A 531 -2.50 4.34 22.48
CA GLU A 531 -2.55 3.23 23.45
C GLU A 531 -1.96 1.93 22.93
N LYS A 532 -1.85 1.75 21.61
CA LYS A 532 -1.21 0.58 20.99
C LYS A 532 0.31 0.61 21.04
N TYR A 533 0.91 1.76 21.33
CA TYR A 533 2.35 1.85 21.50
C TYR A 533 2.80 1.21 22.83
N PRO A 534 4.05 0.70 22.90
CA PRO A 534 4.57 0.07 24.12
C PRO A 534 4.43 0.97 25.35
N LYS A 535 4.14 0.36 26.47
CA LYS A 535 3.89 1.06 27.73
C LYS A 535 5.06 1.98 28.12
N GLU A 536 6.27 1.48 28.02
CA GLU A 536 7.49 2.22 28.38
C GLU A 536 7.69 3.44 27.49
N LEU A 537 7.36 3.33 26.20
CA LEU A 537 7.41 4.45 25.27
C LEU A 537 6.37 5.51 25.62
N ARG A 538 5.13 5.08 25.91
CA ARG A 538 4.05 5.99 26.29
C ARG A 538 4.39 6.74 27.59
N GLU A 539 4.88 6.06 28.62
CA GLU A 539 5.32 6.67 29.88
C GLU A 539 6.43 7.68 29.66
N GLN A 540 7.40 7.41 28.77
CA GLN A 540 8.48 8.34 28.43
C GLN A 540 7.95 9.58 27.69
N VAL A 541 7.08 9.39 26.70
CA VAL A 541 6.46 10.49 25.93
C VAL A 541 5.59 11.36 26.85
N ASP A 542 4.75 10.73 27.68
CA ASP A 542 3.86 11.41 28.61
C ASP A 542 4.64 12.26 29.64
N ALA A 543 5.70 11.71 30.20
CA ALA A 543 6.56 12.44 31.13
C ALA A 543 7.25 13.65 30.47
N LEU A 544 7.65 13.54 29.21
CA LEU A 544 8.21 14.66 28.46
C LEU A 544 7.16 15.74 28.16
N ILE A 545 5.94 15.34 27.77
CA ILE A 545 4.82 16.28 27.57
C ILE A 545 4.52 17.05 28.86
N ASP A 546 4.44 16.37 29.99
CA ASP A 546 4.16 16.99 31.28
C ASP A 546 5.25 18.01 31.65
N LYS A 547 6.52 17.69 31.48
CA LYS A 547 7.65 18.63 31.67
C LYS A 547 7.55 19.84 30.75
N LEU A 548 7.22 19.65 29.47
CA LEU A 548 7.08 20.74 28.49
C LEU A 548 5.86 21.64 28.78
N ASN A 549 4.80 21.09 29.36
CA ASN A 549 3.61 21.82 29.72
C ASN A 549 3.85 22.82 30.89
N THR A 550 4.86 22.58 31.72
CA THR A 550 5.25 23.52 32.78
C THR A 550 5.97 24.76 32.25
N MET A 551 6.44 24.75 31.00
CA MET A 551 7.21 25.80 30.37
C MET A 551 6.34 26.75 29.54
N ASP A 552 6.72 28.01 29.49
CA ASP A 552 6.21 28.98 28.50
C ASP A 552 6.89 28.73 27.12
N LEU A 553 6.42 29.44 26.10
CA LEU A 553 6.95 29.30 24.73
C LEU A 553 8.47 29.59 24.67
N ALA A 554 8.95 30.62 25.35
CA ALA A 554 10.35 31.01 25.40
C ALA A 554 11.22 29.90 26.06
N GLY A 555 10.75 29.31 27.15
CA GLY A 555 11.40 28.16 27.80
C GLY A 555 11.52 26.94 26.89
N ALA A 556 10.42 26.58 26.18
CA ALA A 556 10.43 25.48 25.22
C ALA A 556 11.38 25.76 24.02
N GLU A 557 11.46 26.99 23.54
CA GLU A 557 12.38 27.41 22.48
C GLU A 557 13.83 27.30 22.91
N ILE A 558 14.18 27.80 24.10
CA ILE A 558 15.53 27.70 24.66
C ILE A 558 15.91 26.23 24.83
N LEU A 559 15.07 25.42 25.44
CA LEU A 559 15.31 23.99 25.67
C LEU A 559 15.54 23.23 24.38
N SER A 560 14.65 23.41 23.39
CA SER A 560 14.77 22.75 22.08
C SER A 560 16.06 23.14 21.33
N THR A 561 16.49 24.42 21.43
CA THR A 561 17.72 24.89 20.78
C THR A 561 18.96 24.39 21.53
N LEU A 562 19.00 24.43 22.85
CA LEU A 562 20.09 23.86 23.66
C LEU A 562 20.26 22.37 23.44
N TYR A 563 19.13 21.63 23.35
CA TYR A 563 19.18 20.21 23.02
C TYR A 563 19.83 19.97 21.65
N ALA A 564 19.43 20.74 20.63
CA ALA A 564 19.98 20.61 19.29
C ALA A 564 21.49 20.93 19.21
N VAL A 565 21.96 22.04 19.83
CA VAL A 565 23.39 22.37 19.81
C VAL A 565 24.23 21.37 20.61
N TRP A 566 23.69 20.86 21.71
CA TRP A 566 24.33 19.80 22.49
C TRP A 566 24.41 18.50 21.69
N ASN A 567 23.30 18.07 21.08
CA ASN A 567 23.27 16.89 20.23
C ASN A 567 24.23 16.99 19.05
N ASN A 568 24.33 18.18 18.42
CA ASN A 568 25.25 18.46 17.33
C ASN A 568 26.72 18.30 17.75
N ARG A 569 27.09 18.72 18.97
CA ARG A 569 28.45 18.52 19.51
C ARG A 569 28.76 17.05 19.74
N ILE A 570 27.80 16.29 20.25
CA ILE A 570 27.96 14.83 20.43
C ILE A 570 28.20 14.16 19.07
N ILE A 571 27.39 14.48 18.05
CA ILE A 571 27.53 13.93 16.70
C ILE A 571 28.92 14.25 16.11
N LYS A 572 29.43 15.46 16.32
CA LYS A 572 30.76 15.89 15.84
C LYS A 572 31.91 15.46 16.75
N GLN A 573 31.63 14.84 17.90
CA GLN A 573 32.66 14.47 18.91
C GLN A 573 33.44 15.69 19.43
N GLU A 574 32.79 16.84 19.52
CA GLU A 574 33.36 18.10 20.03
C GLU A 574 33.24 18.16 21.55
N GLN A 575 34.14 18.97 22.19
CA GLN A 575 34.10 19.18 23.64
C GLN A 575 32.77 19.80 24.08
N ILE A 576 32.22 19.32 25.20
CA ILE A 576 30.96 19.75 25.76
C ILE A 576 31.18 20.39 27.12
N THR A 577 31.03 21.71 27.19
CA THR A 577 31.00 22.49 28.42
C THR A 577 29.80 23.42 28.39
N ASP A 578 29.37 23.90 29.57
CA ASP A 578 28.21 24.82 29.64
C ASP A 578 28.44 26.10 28.84
N ASP A 579 29.63 26.66 28.92
CA ASP A 579 29.96 27.90 28.21
C ASP A 579 29.96 27.69 26.68
N LEU A 580 30.45 26.53 26.22
CA LEU A 580 30.40 26.19 24.79
C LEU A 580 28.96 25.96 24.30
N LEU A 581 28.11 25.30 25.09
CA LEU A 581 26.69 25.10 24.73
C LEU A 581 25.94 26.44 24.69
N ILE A 582 26.25 27.35 25.60
CA ILE A 582 25.65 28.68 25.63
C ILE A 582 26.16 29.53 24.45
N ALA A 583 27.45 29.46 24.14
CA ALA A 583 28.00 30.12 22.96
C ALA A 583 27.35 29.64 21.67
N ASP A 584 27.19 28.33 21.49
CA ASP A 584 26.51 27.75 20.33
C ASP A 584 25.00 28.09 20.28
N PHE A 585 24.36 28.20 21.45
CA PHE A 585 22.99 28.67 21.54
C PHE A 585 22.84 30.07 20.97
N TYR A 586 23.69 31.01 21.39
CA TYR A 586 23.67 32.39 20.86
C TYR A 586 24.14 32.47 19.40
N ALA A 587 25.07 31.63 19.00
CA ALA A 587 25.49 31.51 17.60
C ALA A 587 24.39 30.95 16.68
N TRP A 588 23.34 30.35 17.23
CA TRP A 588 22.27 29.72 16.43
C TRP A 588 21.55 30.71 15.51
N SER A 589 21.13 31.87 16.03
CA SER A 589 20.50 32.95 15.25
C SER A 589 20.59 34.27 16.01
N THR A 590 20.50 35.41 15.31
CA THR A 590 20.48 36.75 15.93
C THR A 590 19.32 36.93 16.93
N HIS A 591 18.18 36.25 16.71
CA HIS A 591 17.02 36.26 17.64
C HIS A 591 17.36 35.68 19.02
N LYS A 592 18.40 34.83 19.13
CA LYS A 592 18.78 34.25 20.42
C LYS A 592 19.39 35.27 21.37
N ALA A 593 19.87 36.41 20.86
CA ALA A 593 20.36 37.54 21.66
C ALA A 593 19.23 38.20 22.52
N ASP A 594 17.97 37.97 22.20
CA ASP A 594 16.82 38.47 22.96
C ASP A 594 16.62 37.70 24.29
N PHE A 595 17.31 36.58 24.50
CA PHE A 595 17.22 35.80 25.73
C PHE A 595 18.38 36.14 26.69
N GLU A 596 18.02 36.44 27.93
CA GLU A 596 19.02 36.67 29.00
C GLU A 596 19.79 35.40 29.30
N GLU A 597 21.11 35.49 29.42
CA GLU A 597 22.01 34.38 29.69
C GLU A 597 21.62 33.61 30.97
N ALA A 598 21.24 34.33 32.02
CA ALA A 598 20.79 33.70 33.27
C ALA A 598 19.61 32.75 33.05
N ARG A 599 18.68 33.11 32.15
CA ARG A 599 17.56 32.25 31.77
C ARG A 599 18.02 31.03 30.95
N VAL A 600 18.92 31.21 30.02
CA VAL A 600 19.49 30.13 29.21
C VAL A 600 20.22 29.12 30.10
N ARG A 601 21.05 29.59 31.05
CA ARG A 601 21.74 28.75 32.05
C ARG A 601 20.75 28.01 32.96
N LYS A 602 19.68 28.67 33.37
CA LYS A 602 18.62 28.02 34.16
C LYS A 602 17.97 26.86 33.40
N VAL A 603 17.67 27.02 32.12
CA VAL A 603 17.10 25.96 31.28
C VAL A 603 18.14 24.84 31.07
N LEU A 604 19.42 25.14 30.87
CA LEU A 604 20.47 24.12 30.73
C LEU A 604 20.62 23.28 32.03
N ASN A 605 20.57 23.92 33.18
CA ASN A 605 20.58 23.22 34.47
C ASN A 605 19.34 22.35 34.66
N TYR A 606 18.16 22.85 34.25
CA TYR A 606 16.92 22.10 34.26
C TYR A 606 16.99 20.85 33.36
N MET A 607 17.57 20.98 32.15
CA MET A 607 17.77 19.82 31.26
C MET A 607 18.58 18.71 31.95
N ARG A 608 19.63 19.07 32.69
CA ARG A 608 20.47 18.09 33.41
C ARG A 608 19.76 17.46 34.60
N SER A 609 19.07 18.28 35.42
CA SER A 609 18.34 17.78 36.59
C SER A 609 17.19 16.86 36.22
N GLU A 610 16.53 17.09 35.08
CA GLU A 610 15.42 16.30 34.58
C GLU A 610 15.82 15.16 33.63
N GLY A 611 17.11 14.98 33.38
CA GLY A 611 17.62 13.94 32.49
C GLY A 611 17.28 14.14 31.01
N ILE A 612 17.00 15.40 30.60
CA ILE A 612 16.73 15.74 29.19
C ILE A 612 18.08 16.00 28.50
N THR A 613 18.86 14.94 28.32
CA THR A 613 20.21 15.00 27.77
C THR A 613 20.30 14.31 26.41
N PRO A 614 20.93 14.94 25.41
CA PRO A 614 21.11 14.33 24.09
C PRO A 614 22.05 13.12 24.12
N THR A 615 21.85 12.23 23.17
CA THR A 615 22.64 11.00 22.99
C THR A 615 23.43 10.96 21.67
N GLY A 616 23.41 12.01 20.88
CA GLY A 616 23.96 12.00 19.51
C GLY A 616 23.05 11.31 18.49
N TRP A 617 21.76 11.15 18.83
CA TRP A 617 20.81 10.48 17.96
C TRP A 617 20.38 11.38 16.79
N ASP A 618 20.06 10.75 15.61
CA ASP A 618 19.62 11.36 14.37
C ASP A 618 20.71 12.25 13.69
N LYS A 619 20.31 13.09 12.76
CA LYS A 619 21.19 13.91 11.91
C LYS A 619 21.64 15.20 12.60
N TYR A 620 22.81 15.66 12.19
CA TYR A 620 23.28 17.00 12.52
C TYR A 620 22.34 18.08 11.98
N ILE A 621 21.92 19.01 12.83
CA ILE A 621 21.01 20.10 12.45
C ILE A 621 21.83 21.34 12.05
N ASP A 622 21.80 21.69 10.76
CA ASP A 622 22.51 22.85 10.21
C ASP A 622 21.58 23.78 9.39
N LYS A 623 22.13 24.87 8.89
CA LYS A 623 21.45 25.70 7.87
C LYS A 623 21.38 24.91 6.56
N LYS A 624 20.27 25.11 5.83
CA LYS A 624 20.15 24.61 4.46
C LYS A 624 21.20 25.23 3.57
#